data_ea9b6518de3eeb3834d12b2511b2c0d2
#
_entry.id   ea9b6518de3eeb3834d12b2511b2c0d2
#
_cell.length_a   1.000
_cell.length_b   1.000
_cell.length_c   1.000
_cell.angle_alpha   90.00
_cell.angle_beta   90.00
_cell.angle_gamma   90.00
#
_symmetry.space_group_name_H-M   'P 1'
#
loop_
_entity.id
_entity.type
_entity.pdbx_description
1 polymer ?
#
loop_
_entity_poly.entity_id
_entity_poly.type
_entity_poly.pdbx_seq_one_letter_code
_entity_poly.pdbx_strand_id
1 'polypeptide(L)'
;MKTESKLFRAGALALTLGLAGMAANTAQADEAAARDIVKKMTDYLASQQTLSFDFDANLQVVTAEDQVLDIASSGSMAVARPDKFRAIRHGGFATVEAVFDGKILSVLNATANSYGQQDMTGTLEDVTALLRDSYQRPLPAADLLASDAGAVLFADVTDVKDLGSGFIRGEECDHVALRSPQADVQLWVAQGEIPHPCRYSILSRDVAGTPSYTLEFSAWGAGSAPADFVFAAPEGAVKAELKDIADLDDLAGIYVLKGAN
;
A
#
# COMPACT_ATOMS: atom_id res chain seq x y z
N MET A 1 6.33 31.41 -81.27
CA MET A 1 7.46 30.48 -81.48
C MET A 1 7.52 29.51 -80.35
N LYS A 2 7.29 28.25 -80.60
CA LYS A 2 7.20 27.10 -79.77
C LYS A 2 8.53 26.81 -79.04
N THR A 3 8.53 26.41 -77.84
CA THR A 3 9.36 25.27 -77.42
C THR A 3 8.82 24.63 -76.16
N GLU A 4 8.44 23.39 -76.25
CA GLU A 4 8.10 22.45 -75.22
C GLU A 4 9.35 22.03 -74.42
N SER A 5 9.22 21.71 -73.10
CA SER A 5 10.12 20.75 -72.53
C SER A 5 9.44 19.98 -71.38
N LYS A 6 9.58 18.69 -71.53
CA LYS A 6 9.01 17.52 -70.95
C LYS A 6 9.26 17.36 -69.45
N LEU A 7 8.26 16.77 -68.81
CA LEU A 7 8.23 15.84 -67.66
C LEU A 7 9.56 15.27 -67.22
N PHE A 8 9.72 15.31 -65.88
CA PHE A 8 10.31 14.18 -65.12
C PHE A 8 9.42 13.88 -63.94
N ARG A 9 8.67 12.80 -64.07
CA ARG A 9 8.08 12.06 -62.94
C ARG A 9 9.11 11.01 -62.50
N ALA A 10 9.52 11.07 -61.24
CA ALA A 10 10.15 9.95 -60.49
C ALA A 10 9.66 10.13 -59.07
N GLY A 11 8.75 9.33 -58.55
CA GLY A 11 9.01 8.04 -58.06
C GLY A 11 9.42 8.15 -56.59
N ALA A 12 8.47 8.60 -55.67
CA ALA A 12 8.64 8.42 -54.23
C ALA A 12 7.74 7.24 -53.84
N LEU A 13 8.33 6.04 -53.84
CA LEU A 13 7.71 4.81 -53.36
C LEU A 13 8.46 4.37 -52.06
N ALA A 14 7.70 4.23 -51.01
CA ALA A 14 7.88 3.32 -49.87
C ALA A 14 9.09 3.56 -48.98
N LEU A 15 8.84 4.14 -47.80
CA LEU A 15 9.46 3.74 -46.55
C LEU A 15 8.51 4.01 -45.35
N THR A 16 7.43 3.23 -45.27
CA THR A 16 6.51 3.24 -44.10
C THR A 16 6.29 1.82 -43.59
N LEU A 17 7.37 1.11 -43.27
CA LEU A 17 7.30 -0.18 -42.57
C LEU A 17 8.53 -0.31 -41.65
N GLY A 18 8.48 0.26 -40.45
CA GLY A 18 9.59 0.12 -39.53
C GLY A 18 9.36 0.66 -38.10
N LEU A 19 8.27 1.43 -37.83
CA LEU A 19 8.09 2.01 -36.48
C LEU A 19 7.19 1.21 -35.55
N ALA A 20 6.40 0.26 -36.02
CA ALA A 20 5.49 -0.50 -35.14
C ALA A 20 6.20 -1.57 -34.28
N GLY A 21 7.38 -2.03 -34.68
CA GLY A 21 8.13 -3.06 -33.94
C GLY A 21 8.97 -2.56 -32.76
N MET A 22 9.35 -1.28 -32.77
CA MET A 22 10.17 -0.71 -31.69
C MET A 22 9.35 -0.37 -30.43
N ALA A 23 8.11 0.09 -30.59
CA ALA A 23 7.27 0.46 -29.45
C ALA A 23 6.83 -0.73 -28.59
N ALA A 24 6.62 -1.91 -29.21
CA ALA A 24 6.25 -3.12 -28.46
C ALA A 24 7.42 -3.67 -27.63
N ASN A 25 8.65 -3.55 -28.11
CA ASN A 25 9.83 -4.02 -27.39
C ASN A 25 10.19 -3.13 -26.20
N THR A 26 9.98 -1.81 -26.29
CA THR A 26 10.19 -0.88 -25.17
C THR A 26 9.15 -1.10 -24.06
N ALA A 27 7.88 -1.21 -24.38
CA ALA A 27 6.82 -1.45 -23.41
C ALA A 27 7.01 -2.78 -22.64
N GLN A 28 7.49 -3.83 -23.31
CA GLN A 28 7.77 -5.13 -22.66
C GLN A 28 9.04 -5.09 -21.80
N ALA A 29 10.04 -4.30 -22.20
CA ALA A 29 11.24 -4.09 -21.37
C ALA A 29 10.90 -3.28 -20.12
N ASP A 30 10.07 -2.27 -20.24
CA ASP A 30 9.59 -1.45 -19.12
C ASP A 30 8.77 -2.28 -18.11
N GLU A 31 7.88 -3.16 -18.58
CA GLU A 31 7.13 -4.08 -17.71
C GLU A 31 8.07 -5.05 -16.96
N ALA A 32 9.05 -5.62 -17.64
CA ALA A 32 10.00 -6.54 -17.02
C ALA A 32 10.86 -5.84 -15.96
N ALA A 33 11.29 -4.60 -16.20
CA ALA A 33 12.04 -3.79 -15.25
C ALA A 33 11.18 -3.45 -14.02
N ALA A 34 9.94 -3.05 -14.20
CA ALA A 34 9.01 -2.76 -13.12
C ALA A 34 8.75 -4.00 -12.24
N ARG A 35 8.55 -5.17 -12.85
CA ARG A 35 8.39 -6.44 -12.11
C ARG A 35 9.64 -6.81 -11.31
N ASP A 36 10.84 -6.56 -11.84
CA ASP A 36 12.10 -6.82 -11.15
C ASP A 36 12.28 -5.89 -9.93
N ILE A 37 11.92 -4.62 -10.03
CA ILE A 37 11.93 -3.66 -8.92
C ILE A 37 11.03 -4.17 -7.78
N VAL A 38 9.77 -4.51 -8.07
CA VAL A 38 8.83 -5.02 -7.07
C VAL A 38 9.32 -6.34 -6.48
N LYS A 39 9.85 -7.24 -7.32
CA LYS A 39 10.39 -8.52 -6.84
C LYS A 39 11.56 -8.33 -5.87
N LYS A 40 12.52 -7.46 -6.17
CA LYS A 40 13.64 -7.15 -5.27
C LYS A 40 13.16 -6.64 -3.92
N MET A 41 12.17 -5.73 -3.92
CA MET A 41 11.56 -5.23 -2.69
C MET A 41 10.89 -6.37 -1.91
N THR A 42 10.05 -7.17 -2.54
CA THR A 42 9.31 -8.23 -1.85
C THR A 42 10.21 -9.34 -1.36
N ASP A 43 11.24 -9.73 -2.12
CA ASP A 43 12.26 -10.68 -1.68
C ASP A 43 13.02 -10.16 -0.45
N TYR A 44 13.40 -8.87 -0.46
CA TYR A 44 14.04 -8.23 0.69
C TYR A 44 13.11 -8.27 1.91
N LEU A 45 11.85 -7.82 1.79
CA LEU A 45 10.88 -7.83 2.89
C LEU A 45 10.65 -9.23 3.47
N ALA A 46 10.52 -10.25 2.61
CA ALA A 46 10.33 -11.64 3.01
C ALA A 46 11.55 -12.23 3.73
N SER A 47 12.76 -11.77 3.40
CA SER A 47 14.01 -12.23 4.03
C SER A 47 14.19 -11.73 5.46
N GLN A 48 13.47 -10.66 5.86
CA GLN A 48 13.63 -10.05 7.17
C GLN A 48 12.80 -10.76 8.24
N GLN A 49 13.46 -11.23 9.30
CA GLN A 49 12.77 -11.81 10.46
C GLN A 49 12.07 -10.74 11.31
N THR A 50 12.63 -9.56 11.35
CA THR A 50 12.07 -8.40 12.05
C THR A 50 12.10 -7.18 11.15
N LEU A 51 11.03 -6.40 11.21
CA LEU A 51 10.88 -5.13 10.51
C LEU A 51 10.30 -4.09 11.46
N SER A 52 10.75 -2.85 11.35
CA SER A 52 10.10 -1.71 11.99
C SER A 52 10.14 -0.50 11.06
N PHE A 53 9.10 0.31 11.12
CA PHE A 53 9.01 1.56 10.38
C PHE A 53 7.99 2.50 11.02
N ASP A 54 8.18 3.78 10.75
CA ASP A 54 7.17 4.80 10.97
C ASP A 54 6.45 5.08 9.64
N PHE A 55 5.20 5.53 9.71
CA PHE A 55 4.43 5.88 8.53
C PHE A 55 3.60 7.14 8.74
N ASP A 56 3.44 7.90 7.65
CA ASP A 56 2.41 8.90 7.49
C ASP A 56 1.38 8.36 6.49
N ALA A 57 0.10 8.42 6.85
CA ALA A 57 -0.99 7.91 6.05
C ALA A 57 -1.96 9.02 5.64
N ASN A 58 -2.50 8.91 4.44
CA ASN A 58 -3.59 9.75 3.94
C ASN A 58 -4.69 8.86 3.36
N LEU A 59 -5.87 8.92 3.95
CA LEU A 59 -7.09 8.31 3.43
C LEU A 59 -7.91 9.39 2.72
N GLN A 60 -8.02 9.30 1.40
CA GLN A 60 -8.90 10.16 0.62
C GLN A 60 -10.24 9.48 0.38
N VAL A 61 -11.31 10.14 0.75
CA VAL A 61 -12.68 9.67 0.58
C VAL A 61 -13.55 10.74 -0.07
N VAL A 62 -14.71 10.33 -0.61
CA VAL A 62 -15.67 11.24 -1.22
C VAL A 62 -16.99 11.14 -0.47
N THR A 63 -17.54 12.29 -0.05
CA THR A 63 -18.85 12.34 0.61
C THR A 63 -20.00 12.11 -0.39
N ALA A 64 -21.20 11.89 0.13
CA ALA A 64 -22.40 11.77 -0.69
C ALA A 64 -22.67 13.04 -1.54
N GLU A 65 -22.18 14.20 -1.11
CA GLU A 65 -22.28 15.49 -1.80
C GLU A 65 -21.10 15.76 -2.75
N ASP A 66 -20.32 14.74 -3.08
CA ASP A 66 -19.14 14.83 -3.97
C ASP A 66 -17.98 15.69 -3.41
N GLN A 67 -17.93 15.94 -2.11
CA GLN A 67 -16.77 16.58 -1.49
C GLN A 67 -15.66 15.57 -1.27
N VAL A 68 -14.43 15.91 -1.71
CA VAL A 68 -13.21 15.11 -1.45
C VAL A 68 -12.64 15.52 -0.10
N LEU A 69 -12.40 14.55 0.77
CA LEU A 69 -11.80 14.71 2.08
C LEU A 69 -10.49 13.93 2.17
N ASP A 70 -9.46 14.55 2.69
CA ASP A 70 -8.17 13.95 3.00
C ASP A 70 -8.01 13.81 4.51
N ILE A 71 -7.93 12.60 5.00
CA ILE A 71 -7.82 12.26 6.42
C ILE A 71 -6.41 11.77 6.70
N ALA A 72 -5.66 12.56 7.43
CA ALA A 72 -4.28 12.27 7.78
C ALA A 72 -4.19 11.48 9.09
N SER A 73 -3.31 10.51 9.13
CA SER A 73 -2.86 9.84 10.35
C SER A 73 -1.37 9.52 10.25
N SER A 74 -0.73 9.23 11.37
CA SER A 74 0.66 8.78 11.42
C SER A 74 0.81 7.67 12.44
N GLY A 75 1.88 6.90 12.35
CA GLY A 75 2.05 5.81 13.28
C GLY A 75 3.38 5.10 13.13
N SER A 76 3.49 3.99 13.84
CA SER A 76 4.63 3.09 13.75
C SER A 76 4.18 1.64 13.71
N MET A 77 5.00 0.81 13.11
CA MET A 77 4.80 -0.63 13.06
C MET A 77 6.09 -1.38 13.34
N ALA A 78 5.97 -2.42 14.15
CA ALA A 78 7.03 -3.40 14.36
C ALA A 78 6.45 -4.80 14.13
N VAL A 79 7.24 -5.64 13.46
CA VAL A 79 6.88 -7.01 13.10
C VAL A 79 8.01 -7.95 13.51
N ALA A 80 7.67 -9.09 14.07
CA ALA A 80 8.56 -10.24 14.20
C ALA A 80 7.85 -11.47 13.63
N ARG A 81 8.40 -12.01 12.57
CA ARG A 81 7.86 -13.20 11.90
C ARG A 81 8.04 -14.44 12.76
N PRO A 82 7.14 -15.40 12.68
CA PRO A 82 5.98 -15.45 11.77
C PRO A 82 4.70 -14.85 12.35
N ASP A 83 4.65 -14.47 13.62
CA ASP A 83 3.40 -14.38 14.37
C ASP A 83 3.30 -13.21 15.36
N LYS A 84 4.11 -12.15 15.20
CA LYS A 84 4.04 -11.00 16.13
C LYS A 84 4.04 -9.67 15.40
N PHE A 85 3.20 -8.77 15.85
CA PHE A 85 3.27 -7.36 15.46
C PHE A 85 2.82 -6.43 16.58
N ARG A 86 3.26 -5.21 16.51
CA ARG A 86 2.74 -4.05 17.23
C ARG A 86 2.59 -2.90 16.28
N ALA A 87 1.40 -2.33 16.20
CA ALA A 87 1.08 -1.17 15.38
C ALA A 87 0.43 -0.09 16.25
N ILE A 88 0.86 1.14 16.09
CA ILE A 88 0.24 2.31 16.72
C ILE A 88 -0.13 3.28 15.61
N ARG A 89 -1.36 3.79 15.64
CA ARG A 89 -1.84 4.82 14.75
C ARG A 89 -2.42 5.98 15.53
N HIS A 90 -1.96 7.17 15.22
CA HIS A 90 -2.46 8.44 15.74
C HIS A 90 -3.32 9.10 14.65
N GLY A 91 -4.62 9.05 14.78
CA GLY A 91 -5.57 9.72 13.90
C GLY A 91 -6.17 10.96 14.55
N GLY A 92 -6.94 11.73 13.79
CA GLY A 92 -7.60 12.93 14.29
C GLY A 92 -8.72 12.64 15.32
N PHE A 93 -9.27 11.42 15.30
CA PHE A 93 -10.38 11.00 16.17
C PHE A 93 -9.96 10.02 17.25
N ALA A 94 -8.98 9.16 16.96
CA ALA A 94 -8.52 8.16 17.92
C ALA A 94 -7.03 7.85 17.76
N THR A 95 -6.41 7.50 18.88
CA THR A 95 -5.14 6.77 18.91
C THR A 95 -5.45 5.31 19.14
N VAL A 96 -5.04 4.47 18.21
CA VAL A 96 -5.30 3.03 18.21
C VAL A 96 -3.99 2.28 18.29
N GLU A 97 -3.91 1.30 19.20
CA GLU A 97 -2.81 0.35 19.28
C GLU A 97 -3.35 -1.06 19.03
N ALA A 98 -2.66 -1.81 18.17
CA ALA A 98 -2.92 -3.23 17.93
C ALA A 98 -1.66 -4.02 18.21
N VAL A 99 -1.77 -5.08 19.03
CA VAL A 99 -0.68 -5.96 19.40
C VAL A 99 -1.10 -7.41 19.23
N PHE A 100 -0.28 -8.17 18.52
CA PHE A 100 -0.40 -9.61 18.42
C PHE A 100 0.89 -10.28 18.93
N ASP A 101 0.78 -11.13 19.90
CA ASP A 101 1.91 -11.81 20.54
C ASP A 101 2.10 -13.27 20.08
N GLY A 102 1.32 -13.69 19.07
CA GLY A 102 1.26 -15.06 18.55
C GLY A 102 0.15 -15.91 19.19
N LYS A 103 -0.57 -15.38 20.20
CA LYS A 103 -1.65 -16.08 20.91
C LYS A 103 -2.86 -15.21 21.17
N ILE A 104 -2.66 -13.91 21.36
CA ILE A 104 -3.70 -12.96 21.72
C ILE A 104 -3.56 -11.75 20.81
N LEU A 105 -4.63 -11.42 20.10
CA LEU A 105 -4.79 -10.12 19.46
C LEU A 105 -5.43 -9.17 20.46
N SER A 106 -4.74 -8.07 20.75
CA SER A 106 -5.22 -6.99 21.61
C SER A 106 -5.35 -5.71 20.79
N VAL A 107 -6.47 -5.01 20.92
CA VAL A 107 -6.69 -3.70 20.29
C VAL A 107 -7.15 -2.73 21.36
N LEU A 108 -6.48 -1.59 21.44
CA LEU A 108 -6.76 -0.50 22.37
C LEU A 108 -7.16 0.76 21.58
N ASN A 109 -8.28 1.35 21.93
CA ASN A 109 -8.55 2.76 21.65
C ASN A 109 -8.04 3.56 22.84
N ALA A 110 -6.84 4.14 22.72
CA ALA A 110 -6.22 4.89 23.81
C ALA A 110 -6.98 6.20 24.14
N THR A 111 -7.66 6.80 23.14
CA THR A 111 -8.47 7.99 23.33
C THR A 111 -9.71 7.71 24.20
N ALA A 112 -10.39 6.59 23.95
CA ALA A 112 -11.54 6.16 24.73
C ALA A 112 -11.16 5.36 25.98
N ASN A 113 -9.89 5.04 26.17
CA ASN A 113 -9.36 4.19 27.22
C ASN A 113 -10.12 2.85 27.32
N SER A 114 -10.37 2.22 26.16
CA SER A 114 -11.07 0.94 26.04
C SER A 114 -10.27 -0.04 25.19
N TYR A 115 -10.29 -1.32 25.53
CA TYR A 115 -9.57 -2.35 24.81
C TYR A 115 -10.36 -3.64 24.67
N GLY A 116 -10.05 -4.41 23.63
CA GLY A 116 -10.56 -5.76 23.41
C GLY A 116 -9.43 -6.73 23.15
N GLN A 117 -9.69 -7.99 23.46
CA GLN A 117 -8.76 -9.07 23.24
C GLN A 117 -9.48 -10.27 22.65
N GLN A 118 -8.79 -10.94 21.72
CA GLN A 118 -9.26 -12.18 21.13
C GLN A 118 -8.13 -13.21 21.17
N ASP A 119 -8.42 -14.36 21.77
CA ASP A 119 -7.54 -15.52 21.68
C ASP A 119 -7.53 -16.02 20.23
N MET A 120 -6.33 -16.12 19.67
CA MET A 120 -6.11 -16.73 18.37
C MET A 120 -4.67 -17.21 18.27
N THR A 121 -4.46 -18.29 17.53
CA THR A 121 -3.13 -18.76 17.16
C THR A 121 -3.03 -18.75 15.64
N GLY A 122 -1.89 -18.35 15.12
CA GLY A 122 -1.69 -18.25 13.66
C GLY A 122 -0.53 -17.34 13.31
N THR A 123 -0.40 -17.08 12.02
CA THR A 123 0.63 -16.24 11.45
C THR A 123 0.17 -14.79 11.35
N LEU A 124 1.06 -13.92 10.85
CA LEU A 124 0.71 -12.53 10.49
C LEU A 124 -0.40 -12.50 9.44
N GLU A 125 -0.39 -13.42 8.47
CA GLU A 125 -1.42 -13.53 7.44
C GLU A 125 -2.79 -13.87 8.05
N ASP A 126 -2.83 -14.80 9.02
CA ASP A 126 -4.08 -15.18 9.68
C ASP A 126 -4.70 -14.00 10.44
N VAL A 127 -3.89 -13.24 11.19
CA VAL A 127 -4.40 -12.09 11.93
C VAL A 127 -4.76 -10.92 11.03
N THR A 128 -4.02 -10.69 9.94
CA THR A 128 -4.37 -9.65 8.96
C THR A 128 -5.66 -9.99 8.22
N ALA A 129 -5.87 -11.27 7.87
CA ALA A 129 -7.12 -11.76 7.30
C ALA A 129 -8.29 -11.60 8.29
N LEU A 130 -8.11 -11.95 9.55
CA LEU A 130 -9.12 -11.75 10.60
C LEU A 130 -9.53 -10.27 10.71
N LEU A 131 -8.55 -9.37 10.80
CA LEU A 131 -8.80 -7.93 10.91
C LEU A 131 -9.54 -7.38 9.68
N ARG A 132 -9.14 -7.79 8.49
CA ARG A 132 -9.78 -7.35 7.24
C ARG A 132 -11.19 -7.92 7.08
N ASP A 133 -11.35 -9.25 7.22
CA ASP A 133 -12.55 -9.96 6.79
C ASP A 133 -13.65 -9.95 7.86
N SER A 134 -13.26 -10.07 9.15
CA SER A 134 -14.22 -10.13 10.25
C SER A 134 -14.47 -8.77 10.90
N TYR A 135 -13.44 -7.92 10.95
CA TYR A 135 -13.54 -6.60 11.58
C TYR A 135 -13.56 -5.44 10.59
N GLN A 136 -13.29 -5.69 9.29
CA GLN A 136 -13.19 -4.69 8.23
C GLN A 136 -12.18 -3.57 8.55
N ARG A 137 -11.09 -3.94 9.21
CA ARG A 137 -10.02 -3.06 9.67
C ARG A 137 -8.66 -3.59 9.20
N PRO A 138 -8.33 -3.39 7.92
CA PRO A 138 -7.05 -3.83 7.39
C PRO A 138 -5.90 -3.11 8.10
N LEU A 139 -4.84 -3.84 8.41
CA LEU A 139 -3.60 -3.22 8.89
C LEU A 139 -2.93 -2.43 7.77
N PRO A 140 -2.33 -1.27 8.08
CA PRO A 140 -1.52 -0.53 7.12
C PRO A 140 -0.41 -1.41 6.53
N ALA A 141 -0.25 -1.37 5.21
CA ALA A 141 0.78 -2.12 4.49
C ALA A 141 0.75 -3.66 4.68
N ALA A 142 -0.40 -4.24 5.08
CA ALA A 142 -0.53 -5.69 5.29
C ALA A 142 -0.06 -6.50 4.08
N ASP A 143 -0.34 -6.02 2.86
CA ASP A 143 0.07 -6.65 1.61
C ASP A 143 1.59 -6.76 1.47
N LEU A 144 2.33 -5.75 1.97
CA LEU A 144 3.79 -5.73 1.95
C LEU A 144 4.41 -6.60 3.05
N LEU A 145 3.65 -6.92 4.10
CA LEU A 145 4.09 -7.73 5.22
C LEU A 145 3.83 -9.23 5.03
N ALA A 146 3.06 -9.60 4.03
CA ALA A 146 2.80 -10.99 3.70
C ALA A 146 4.10 -11.75 3.41
N SER A 147 4.14 -13.05 3.73
CA SER A 147 5.30 -13.91 3.48
C SER A 147 5.60 -14.05 1.98
N ASP A 148 4.58 -13.95 1.13
CA ASP A 148 4.68 -13.84 -0.32
C ASP A 148 3.99 -12.53 -0.80
N ALA A 149 4.56 -11.40 -0.40
CA ALA A 149 4.07 -10.09 -0.81
C ALA A 149 4.08 -9.91 -2.33
N GLY A 150 5.00 -10.58 -3.04
CA GLY A 150 5.04 -10.57 -4.51
C GLY A 150 3.79 -11.19 -5.12
N ALA A 151 3.36 -12.37 -4.66
CA ALA A 151 2.13 -12.99 -5.13
C ALA A 151 0.90 -12.13 -4.82
N VAL A 152 0.86 -11.51 -3.63
CA VAL A 152 -0.25 -10.63 -3.24
C VAL A 152 -0.33 -9.41 -4.15
N LEU A 153 0.77 -8.71 -4.36
CA LEU A 153 0.81 -7.48 -5.18
C LEU A 153 0.52 -7.74 -6.66
N PHE A 154 0.89 -8.92 -7.19
CA PHE A 154 0.65 -9.27 -8.57
C PHE A 154 -0.63 -10.08 -8.81
N ALA A 155 -1.44 -10.33 -7.75
CA ALA A 155 -2.73 -10.99 -7.92
C ALA A 155 -3.64 -10.16 -8.85
N ASP A 156 -4.16 -10.81 -9.90
CA ASP A 156 -5.06 -10.21 -10.89
C ASP A 156 -4.54 -8.94 -11.59
N VAL A 157 -3.22 -8.68 -11.56
CA VAL A 157 -2.61 -7.54 -12.25
C VAL A 157 -2.70 -7.70 -13.75
N THR A 158 -3.27 -6.71 -14.41
CA THR A 158 -3.52 -6.67 -15.87
C THR A 158 -2.60 -5.71 -16.61
N ASP A 159 -1.93 -4.80 -15.90
CA ASP A 159 -1.03 -3.81 -16.48
C ASP A 159 0.05 -3.41 -15.46
N VAL A 160 1.29 -3.32 -15.91
CA VAL A 160 2.47 -2.94 -15.10
C VAL A 160 3.26 -1.89 -15.86
N LYS A 161 3.66 -0.83 -15.19
CA LYS A 161 4.45 0.26 -15.77
C LYS A 161 5.65 0.61 -14.88
N ASP A 162 6.79 0.78 -15.51
CA ASP A 162 7.92 1.52 -14.96
C ASP A 162 7.70 3.02 -15.24
N LEU A 163 7.67 3.82 -14.20
CA LEU A 163 7.50 5.28 -14.29
C LEU A 163 8.81 6.05 -14.06
N GLY A 164 9.94 5.33 -14.04
CA GLY A 164 11.25 5.89 -13.73
C GLY A 164 11.47 6.07 -12.23
N SER A 165 12.06 7.17 -11.80
CA SER A 165 12.32 7.45 -10.39
C SER A 165 11.69 8.78 -9.93
N GLY A 166 11.56 8.91 -8.62
CA GLY A 166 11.09 10.11 -7.95
C GLY A 166 11.71 10.25 -6.57
N PHE A 167 11.55 11.42 -5.93
CA PHE A 167 12.08 11.67 -4.60
C PHE A 167 10.96 11.66 -3.57
N ILE A 168 11.07 10.78 -2.56
CA ILE A 168 10.18 10.70 -1.40
C ILE A 168 10.98 11.06 -0.16
N ARG A 169 10.63 12.15 0.52
CA ARG A 169 11.31 12.65 1.71
C ARG A 169 12.83 12.86 1.51
N GLY A 170 13.25 13.14 0.26
CA GLY A 170 14.65 13.36 -0.11
C GLY A 170 15.42 12.08 -0.50
N GLU A 171 14.79 10.92 -0.48
CA GLU A 171 15.34 9.65 -0.95
C GLU A 171 14.87 9.38 -2.38
N GLU A 172 15.79 8.98 -3.27
CA GLU A 172 15.45 8.58 -4.63
C GLU A 172 14.88 7.16 -4.65
N CYS A 173 13.70 7.02 -5.23
CA CYS A 173 12.96 5.76 -5.23
C CYS A 173 12.48 5.46 -6.66
N ASP A 174 12.62 4.21 -7.10
CA ASP A 174 12.04 3.72 -8.35
C ASP A 174 10.52 3.71 -8.23
N HIS A 175 9.82 4.17 -9.27
CA HIS A 175 8.37 4.33 -9.26
C HIS A 175 7.70 3.33 -10.21
N VAL A 176 6.86 2.47 -9.67
CA VAL A 176 6.13 1.43 -10.39
C VAL A 176 4.63 1.60 -10.20
N ALA A 177 3.86 1.39 -11.27
CA ALA A 177 2.40 1.33 -11.22
C ALA A 177 1.89 -0.06 -11.64
N LEU A 178 0.94 -0.58 -10.87
CA LEU A 178 0.24 -1.84 -11.11
C LEU A 178 -1.26 -1.56 -11.23
N ARG A 179 -1.94 -2.26 -12.13
CA ARG A 179 -3.39 -2.17 -12.29
C ARG A 179 -4.03 -3.54 -12.18
N SER A 180 -5.06 -3.63 -11.36
CA SER A 180 -6.00 -4.75 -11.32
C SER A 180 -7.43 -4.28 -11.66
N PRO A 181 -8.41 -5.16 -11.80
CA PRO A 181 -9.81 -4.77 -11.93
C PRO A 181 -10.31 -3.92 -10.75
N GLN A 182 -9.82 -4.19 -9.53
CA GLN A 182 -10.28 -3.57 -8.28
C GLN A 182 -9.48 -2.33 -7.89
N ALA A 183 -8.18 -2.26 -8.25
CA ALA A 183 -7.31 -1.20 -7.77
C ALA A 183 -6.26 -0.76 -8.79
N ASP A 184 -5.86 0.50 -8.69
CA ASP A 184 -4.59 1.00 -9.19
C ASP A 184 -3.65 1.15 -7.99
N VAL A 185 -2.50 0.49 -8.07
CA VAL A 185 -1.48 0.49 -7.02
C VAL A 185 -0.24 1.20 -7.54
N GLN A 186 0.36 2.03 -6.73
CA GLN A 186 1.65 2.64 -7.03
C GLN A 186 2.62 2.39 -5.88
N LEU A 187 3.85 2.05 -6.24
CA LEU A 187 4.95 1.77 -5.33
C LEU A 187 6.14 2.65 -5.67
N TRP A 188 6.75 3.24 -4.65
CA TRP A 188 8.05 3.86 -4.72
C TRP A 188 9.00 3.04 -3.86
N VAL A 189 10.04 2.51 -4.47
CA VAL A 189 10.98 1.55 -3.87
C VAL A 189 12.36 2.20 -3.80
N ALA A 190 12.96 2.23 -2.63
CA ALA A 190 14.30 2.76 -2.42
C ALA A 190 15.32 2.09 -3.33
N GLN A 191 16.17 2.89 -3.96
CA GLN A 191 17.25 2.39 -4.78
C GLN A 191 18.41 1.88 -3.90
N GLY A 192 19.17 0.92 -4.40
CA GLY A 192 20.37 0.41 -3.74
C GLY A 192 20.21 -0.96 -3.10
N GLU A 193 21.00 -1.22 -2.03
CA GLU A 193 21.10 -2.55 -1.41
C GLU A 193 19.95 -2.91 -0.48
N ILE A 194 19.19 -1.91 -0.03
CA ILE A 194 18.05 -2.08 0.89
C ILE A 194 16.78 -1.58 0.18
N PRO A 195 16.18 -2.37 -0.72
CA PRO A 195 15.03 -1.95 -1.50
C PRO A 195 13.73 -1.99 -0.65
N HIS A 196 13.59 -1.03 0.26
CA HIS A 196 12.38 -0.89 1.08
C HIS A 196 11.34 0.00 0.39
N PRO A 197 10.06 -0.08 0.75
CA PRO A 197 9.05 0.85 0.24
C PRO A 197 9.28 2.25 0.81
N CYS A 198 9.33 3.27 -0.06
CA CYS A 198 9.33 4.68 0.31
C CYS A 198 7.90 5.21 0.45
N ARG A 199 7.04 4.80 -0.51
CA ARG A 199 5.61 5.15 -0.55
C ARG A 199 4.82 4.00 -1.18
N TYR A 200 3.61 3.80 -0.69
CA TYR A 200 2.63 2.85 -1.22
C TYR A 200 1.27 3.56 -1.34
N SER A 201 0.67 3.53 -2.52
CA SER A 201 -0.62 4.18 -2.78
C SER A 201 -1.57 3.21 -3.47
N ILE A 202 -2.81 3.15 -3.00
CA ILE A 202 -3.89 2.32 -3.54
C ILE A 202 -5.06 3.23 -3.87
N LEU A 203 -5.56 3.17 -5.10
CA LEU A 203 -6.82 3.76 -5.52
C LEU A 203 -7.83 2.62 -5.74
N SER A 204 -8.91 2.59 -4.98
CA SER A 204 -9.98 1.59 -5.13
C SER A 204 -10.87 1.95 -6.31
N ARG A 205 -10.87 1.12 -7.35
CA ARG A 205 -11.59 1.39 -8.62
C ARG A 205 -13.05 0.92 -8.60
N ASP A 206 -13.34 -0.07 -7.78
CA ASP A 206 -14.66 -0.70 -7.63
C ASP A 206 -15.48 -0.12 -6.47
N VAL A 207 -14.92 0.83 -5.72
CA VAL A 207 -15.61 1.55 -4.65
C VAL A 207 -16.12 2.90 -5.15
N ALA A 208 -17.36 3.25 -4.82
CA ALA A 208 -17.96 4.53 -5.20
C ALA A 208 -17.12 5.70 -4.65
N GLY A 209 -16.89 6.70 -5.52
CA GLY A 209 -16.01 7.81 -5.20
C GLY A 209 -14.52 7.52 -5.40
N THR A 210 -14.15 6.28 -5.74
CA THR A 210 -12.75 5.86 -5.95
C THR A 210 -11.80 6.34 -4.86
N PRO A 211 -12.04 5.95 -3.58
CA PRO A 211 -11.19 6.38 -2.48
C PRO A 211 -9.75 5.92 -2.68
N SER A 212 -8.82 6.68 -2.15
CA SER A 212 -7.41 6.30 -2.17
C SER A 212 -6.81 6.27 -0.77
N TYR A 213 -5.83 5.40 -0.60
CA TYR A 213 -5.06 5.29 0.62
C TYR A 213 -3.58 5.34 0.29
N THR A 214 -2.85 6.26 0.90
CA THR A 214 -1.42 6.44 0.67
C THR A 214 -0.66 6.33 1.99
N LEU A 215 0.43 5.58 1.97
CA LEU A 215 1.40 5.47 3.05
C LEU A 215 2.75 6.00 2.57
N GLU A 216 3.38 6.86 3.36
CA GLU A 216 4.79 7.20 3.25
C GLU A 216 5.54 6.58 4.41
N PHE A 217 6.63 5.87 4.12
CA PHE A 217 7.41 5.18 5.13
C PHE A 217 8.64 6.00 5.53
N SER A 218 9.02 5.86 6.80
CA SER A 218 10.23 6.48 7.36
C SER A 218 10.78 5.64 8.49
N ALA A 219 11.96 5.99 9.00
CA ALA A 219 12.64 5.28 10.07
C ALA A 219 12.73 3.75 9.84
N TRP A 220 12.94 3.35 8.58
CA TRP A 220 12.97 1.96 8.18
C TRP A 220 14.10 1.21 8.89
N GLY A 221 13.76 0.13 9.59
CA GLY A 221 14.68 -0.73 10.31
C GLY A 221 14.44 -2.20 10.00
N ALA A 222 15.50 -2.91 9.61
CA ALA A 222 15.48 -4.34 9.44
C ALA A 222 16.47 -5.00 10.40
N GLY A 223 16.10 -6.14 10.97
CA GLY A 223 16.95 -6.84 11.93
C GLY A 223 17.04 -6.18 13.31
N SER A 224 16.39 -5.04 13.52
CA SER A 224 16.25 -4.43 14.84
C SER A 224 15.37 -5.32 15.71
N ALA A 225 15.75 -5.55 16.96
CA ALA A 225 14.84 -6.15 17.93
C ALA A 225 13.70 -5.15 18.15
N PRO A 226 12.46 -5.45 17.76
CA PRO A 226 11.38 -4.54 18.03
C PRO A 226 11.15 -4.51 19.54
N ALA A 227 10.56 -3.41 19.94
CA ALA A 227 9.99 -3.27 21.26
C ALA A 227 9.03 -4.44 21.59
N ASP A 228 8.76 -4.56 22.84
CA ASP A 228 7.85 -5.50 23.45
C ASP A 228 6.56 -5.76 22.65
N PHE A 229 6.26 -7.01 22.30
CA PHE A 229 5.00 -7.44 21.71
C PHE A 229 3.96 -7.83 22.77
N VAL A 230 4.21 -7.50 24.04
CA VAL A 230 3.28 -7.76 25.14
C VAL A 230 2.34 -6.57 25.31
N PHE A 231 1.04 -6.82 25.18
CA PHE A 231 0.03 -5.81 25.48
C PHE A 231 -0.11 -5.62 26.99
N ALA A 232 -0.10 -4.37 27.44
CA ALA A 232 -0.41 -3.97 28.79
C ALA A 232 -1.56 -2.97 28.78
N ALA A 233 -2.69 -3.34 29.37
CA ALA A 233 -3.83 -2.43 29.46
C ALA A 233 -3.45 -1.19 30.30
N PRO A 234 -3.73 0.04 29.83
CA PRO A 234 -3.52 1.24 30.62
C PRO A 234 -4.35 1.24 31.91
N GLU A 235 -3.92 2.04 32.88
CA GLU A 235 -4.68 2.19 34.12
C GLU A 235 -6.09 2.73 33.85
N GLY A 236 -7.10 2.09 34.45
CA GLY A 236 -8.51 2.45 34.28
C GLY A 236 -9.10 2.08 32.91
N ALA A 237 -8.38 1.36 32.06
CA ALA A 237 -8.91 0.94 30.75
C ALA A 237 -10.06 -0.05 30.92
N VAL A 238 -11.12 0.15 30.15
CA VAL A 238 -12.31 -0.70 30.16
C VAL A 238 -12.17 -1.80 29.13
N LYS A 239 -12.28 -3.07 29.58
CA LYS A 239 -12.29 -4.21 28.67
C LYS A 239 -13.67 -4.38 28.03
N ALA A 240 -13.72 -4.55 26.71
CA ALA A 240 -14.91 -4.85 25.91
C ALA A 240 -14.63 -6.03 24.97
N GLU A 241 -15.67 -6.53 24.31
CA GLU A 241 -15.46 -7.42 23.17
C GLU A 241 -14.78 -6.65 22.05
N LEU A 242 -13.87 -7.29 21.29
CA LEU A 242 -13.09 -6.64 20.24
C LEU A 242 -13.98 -5.94 19.20
N LYS A 243 -15.11 -6.56 18.84
CA LYS A 243 -16.09 -6.00 17.89
C LYS A 243 -16.84 -4.76 18.41
N ASP A 244 -16.89 -4.57 19.73
CA ASP A 244 -17.66 -3.52 20.39
C ASP A 244 -16.79 -2.30 20.74
N ILE A 245 -15.49 -2.32 20.41
CA ILE A 245 -14.62 -1.16 20.59
C ILE A 245 -15.00 -0.12 19.53
N ALA A 246 -15.50 1.02 20.02
CA ALA A 246 -15.92 2.12 19.16
C ALA A 246 -14.73 2.94 18.65
N ASP A 247 -14.99 3.72 17.61
CA ASP A 247 -14.14 4.81 17.12
C ASP A 247 -12.70 4.38 16.80
N LEU A 248 -12.55 3.18 16.21
CA LEU A 248 -11.24 2.70 15.75
C LEU A 248 -10.89 3.18 14.34
N ASP A 249 -11.83 3.83 13.65
CA ASP A 249 -11.69 4.26 12.26
C ASP A 249 -11.11 5.66 12.16
N ASP A 250 -10.51 5.98 11.01
CA ASP A 250 -10.02 7.33 10.71
C ASP A 250 -11.15 8.34 10.51
N LEU A 251 -12.35 7.85 10.16
CA LEU A 251 -13.58 8.63 10.03
C LEU A 251 -14.57 8.14 11.10
N ALA A 252 -14.84 8.94 12.09
CA ALA A 252 -15.74 8.62 13.21
C ALA A 252 -17.25 8.59 12.84
N GLY A 253 -17.61 8.09 11.66
CA GLY A 253 -19.01 7.98 11.23
C GLY A 253 -19.77 9.31 11.10
N ILE A 254 -19.06 10.45 11.14
CA ILE A 254 -19.66 11.79 11.06
C ILE A 254 -19.99 12.23 9.64
N TYR A 255 -19.52 11.51 8.64
CA TYR A 255 -19.77 11.80 7.22
C TYR A 255 -20.44 10.62 6.54
N VAL A 256 -21.41 10.91 5.66
CA VAL A 256 -21.96 9.93 4.75
C VAL A 256 -21.07 9.87 3.52
N LEU A 257 -20.46 8.73 3.29
CA LEU A 257 -19.60 8.51 2.12
C LEU A 257 -20.41 8.14 0.89
N LYS A 258 -19.87 8.46 -0.28
CA LYS A 258 -20.47 8.11 -1.57
C LYS A 258 -20.60 6.60 -1.69
N GLY A 259 -21.85 6.10 -1.97
CA GLY A 259 -22.12 4.68 -2.08
C GLY A 259 -22.30 3.95 -0.74
N ALA A 260 -22.22 4.61 0.41
CA ALA A 260 -22.68 4.05 1.67
C ALA A 260 -24.22 4.06 1.70
N ASN A 261 -24.84 2.88 1.89
CA ASN A 261 -26.29 2.70 2.02
C ASN A 261 -26.69 2.61 3.49
#